data_5c34c7030b198e21b8376f9b78e03dc2
#
_entry.id   5c34c7030b198e21b8376f9b78e03dc2
#
_cell.length_a   1.000
_cell.length_b   1.000
_cell.length_c   1.000
_cell.angle_alpha   90.00
_cell.angle_beta   90.00
_cell.angle_gamma   90.00
#
_symmetry.space_group_name_H-M   'P 1'
#
loop_
_entity.id
_entity.type
_entity.pdbx_description
1 polymer ?
#
loop_
_entity_poly.entity_id
_entity_poly.type
_entity_poly.pdbx_seq_one_letter_code
_entity_poly.pdbx_strand_id
1 'polypeptide(L)'
;CVMNYDGATGYLLGTEHKGMRAMFTMMNEARIGVGLQGYAQAEVAYQNAVIYANDRLQGRDVTGAKNPDGPADPLIVHPDIRRNLMDQKSFVEGARAFTLWGANMIDQHVRSDDEAAHGIVSLITPVIKGFLTDKGFEYATAAQQVYGGHGYIEEWGMSQFARDARITQIYEGANGVQALDLVGRKLAQDGGKHVMAFFDLVKSFIKENSGDEDYDKAFLEPLKAASKDLQAAGMYFMQNGMKNPNNALAGSYDFMHMFGHVCLGLMWAKM
;
A
#
# COMPACT_ATOMS: atom_id res chain seq x y z
N CYS A 1 4.90 -6.91 -26.55
CA CYS A 1 4.43 -6.76 -27.97
C CYS A 1 5.50 -6.05 -28.78
N VAL A 2 5.60 -6.42 -30.04
CA VAL A 2 6.35 -5.65 -31.04
C VAL A 2 5.32 -4.80 -31.81
N MET A 3 5.52 -3.49 -31.78
CA MET A 3 4.67 -2.55 -32.53
C MET A 3 5.28 -2.37 -33.92
N ASN A 4 4.45 -2.47 -34.95
CA ASN A 4 4.85 -2.26 -36.34
C ASN A 4 4.01 -1.12 -36.93
N TYR A 5 4.71 -0.13 -37.51
CA TYR A 5 4.09 1.02 -38.16
C TYR A 5 4.56 1.05 -39.63
N ASP A 6 3.71 0.60 -40.52
CA ASP A 6 4.00 0.56 -41.96
C ASP A 6 3.33 1.77 -42.64
N GLY A 7 4.13 2.76 -42.98
CA GLY A 7 3.68 3.98 -43.62
C GLY A 7 2.74 4.89 -42.78
N ALA A 8 2.61 4.65 -41.48
CA ALA A 8 1.77 5.48 -40.61
C ALA A 8 2.33 6.90 -40.47
N THR A 9 1.48 7.89 -40.63
CA THR A 9 1.85 9.29 -40.41
C THR A 9 1.89 9.58 -38.90
N GLY A 10 3.02 10.10 -38.43
CA GLY A 10 3.22 10.48 -37.02
C GLY A 10 3.66 11.95 -36.90
N TYR A 11 3.36 12.55 -35.76
CA TYR A 11 3.77 13.91 -35.42
C TYR A 11 4.58 13.88 -34.12
N LEU A 12 5.72 14.59 -34.10
CA LEU A 12 6.53 14.73 -32.93
C LEU A 12 5.81 15.61 -31.88
N LEU A 13 5.55 15.04 -30.70
CA LEU A 13 5.03 15.78 -29.55
C LEU A 13 6.16 16.01 -28.53
N GLY A 14 6.49 17.26 -28.29
CA GLY A 14 7.58 17.64 -27.39
C GLY A 14 8.94 17.78 -28.11
N THR A 15 10.01 17.66 -27.33
CA THR A 15 11.38 17.84 -27.83
C THR A 15 11.97 16.51 -28.31
N GLU A 16 12.62 16.53 -29.46
CA GLU A 16 13.32 15.35 -30.00
C GLU A 16 14.32 14.77 -28.99
N HIS A 17 14.37 13.44 -28.91
CA HIS A 17 15.19 12.66 -27.96
C HIS A 17 14.89 12.87 -26.47
N LYS A 18 13.76 13.53 -26.12
CA LYS A 18 13.30 13.73 -24.72
C LYS A 18 12.03 12.93 -24.34
N GLY A 19 11.68 11.92 -25.13
CA GLY A 19 10.47 11.11 -24.93
C GLY A 19 10.37 10.46 -23.56
N MET A 20 11.49 9.96 -23.00
CA MET A 20 11.51 9.39 -21.64
C MET A 20 11.06 10.40 -20.58
N ARG A 21 11.50 11.66 -20.67
CA ARG A 21 11.07 12.72 -19.75
C ARG A 21 9.56 12.98 -19.86
N ALA A 22 9.06 13.04 -21.08
CA ALA A 22 7.62 13.22 -21.32
C ALA A 22 6.79 12.04 -20.78
N MET A 23 7.29 10.81 -20.97
CA MET A 23 6.65 9.59 -20.44
C MET A 23 6.55 9.62 -18.91
N PHE A 24 7.58 10.06 -18.20
CA PHE A 24 7.57 10.11 -16.74
C PHE A 24 6.56 11.09 -16.15
N THR A 25 6.10 12.08 -16.90
CA THR A 25 4.97 12.93 -16.47
C THR A 25 3.71 12.09 -16.24
N MET A 26 3.39 11.17 -17.15
CA MET A 26 2.27 10.25 -17.04
C MET A 26 2.56 9.12 -16.02
N MET A 27 3.77 8.55 -16.04
CA MET A 27 4.14 7.39 -15.21
C MET A 27 4.04 7.66 -13.70
N ASN A 28 4.34 8.85 -13.23
CA ASN A 28 4.25 9.19 -11.81
C ASN A 28 2.80 9.15 -11.30
N GLU A 29 1.86 9.64 -12.11
CA GLU A 29 0.43 9.57 -11.80
C GLU A 29 -0.09 8.13 -11.92
N ALA A 30 0.31 7.40 -12.97
CA ALA A 30 -0.07 6.01 -13.19
C ALA A 30 0.32 5.11 -12.02
N ARG A 31 1.47 5.34 -11.38
CA ARG A 31 1.92 4.56 -10.22
C ARG A 31 0.98 4.67 -9.03
N ILE A 32 0.41 5.85 -8.77
CA ILE A 32 -0.59 6.03 -7.72
C ILE A 32 -1.87 5.30 -8.08
N GLY A 33 -2.32 5.38 -9.35
CA GLY A 33 -3.44 4.62 -9.87
C GLY A 33 -3.27 3.11 -9.73
N VAL A 34 -2.04 2.58 -9.93
CA VAL A 34 -1.75 1.15 -9.73
C VAL A 34 -1.75 0.78 -8.24
N GLY A 35 -1.27 1.65 -7.35
CA GLY A 35 -1.44 1.47 -5.90
C GLY A 35 -2.91 1.37 -5.49
N LEU A 36 -3.76 2.24 -6.04
CA LEU A 36 -5.22 2.19 -5.89
C LEU A 36 -5.79 0.87 -6.40
N GLN A 37 -5.38 0.42 -7.59
CA GLN A 37 -5.81 -0.86 -8.15
C GLN A 37 -5.47 -2.02 -7.21
N GLY A 38 -4.28 -2.02 -6.60
CA GLY A 38 -3.84 -3.07 -5.68
C GLY A 38 -4.78 -3.22 -4.49
N TYR A 39 -5.06 -2.14 -3.75
CA TYR A 39 -5.95 -2.26 -2.59
C TYR A 39 -7.42 -2.43 -2.99
N ALA A 40 -7.87 -1.89 -4.12
CA ALA A 40 -9.25 -2.04 -4.57
C ALA A 40 -9.61 -3.50 -4.88
N GLN A 41 -8.67 -4.29 -5.41
CA GLN A 41 -8.84 -5.74 -5.58
C GLN A 41 -8.98 -6.46 -4.23
N ALA A 42 -8.15 -6.10 -3.25
CA ALA A 42 -8.26 -6.64 -1.90
C ALA A 42 -9.59 -6.24 -1.24
N GLU A 43 -10.05 -5.01 -1.44
CA GLU A 43 -11.28 -4.51 -0.85
C GLU A 43 -12.51 -5.24 -1.37
N VAL A 44 -12.65 -5.39 -2.68
CA VAL A 44 -13.80 -6.12 -3.24
C VAL A 44 -13.76 -7.60 -2.84
N ALA A 45 -12.56 -8.20 -2.78
CA ALA A 45 -12.40 -9.57 -2.29
C ALA A 45 -12.80 -9.69 -0.80
N TYR A 46 -12.38 -8.74 0.04
CA TYR A 46 -12.75 -8.65 1.45
C TYR A 46 -14.27 -8.54 1.65
N GLN A 47 -14.94 -7.65 0.91
CA GLN A 47 -16.39 -7.49 1.01
C GLN A 47 -17.13 -8.79 0.70
N ASN A 48 -16.72 -9.50 -0.33
CA ASN A 48 -17.27 -10.83 -0.66
C ASN A 48 -16.97 -11.85 0.45
N ALA A 49 -15.75 -11.84 1.01
CA ALA A 49 -15.38 -12.75 2.11
C ALA A 49 -16.20 -12.52 3.38
N VAL A 50 -16.53 -11.27 3.71
CA VAL A 50 -17.40 -10.93 4.83
C VAL A 50 -18.80 -11.48 4.62
N ILE A 51 -19.38 -11.31 3.44
CA ILE A 51 -20.71 -11.85 3.10
C ILE A 51 -20.70 -13.37 3.24
N TYR A 52 -19.71 -14.04 2.62
CA TYR A 52 -19.59 -15.49 2.70
C TYR A 52 -19.41 -16.00 4.13
N ALA A 53 -18.59 -15.33 4.96
CA ALA A 53 -18.33 -15.75 6.34
C ALA A 53 -19.57 -15.62 7.24
N ASN A 54 -20.49 -14.71 6.95
CA ASN A 54 -21.76 -14.58 7.67
C ASN A 54 -22.80 -15.61 7.22
N ASP A 55 -22.78 -16.02 5.96
CA ASP A 55 -23.77 -16.93 5.36
C ASP A 55 -23.37 -18.40 5.48
N ARG A 56 -22.10 -18.73 5.29
CA ARG A 56 -21.59 -20.11 5.30
C ARG A 56 -21.62 -20.72 6.69
N LEU A 57 -22.38 -21.78 6.86
CA LEU A 57 -22.44 -22.56 8.11
C LEU A 57 -21.40 -23.69 8.09
N GLN A 58 -20.50 -23.74 9.07
CA GLN A 58 -19.53 -24.81 9.23
C GLN A 58 -18.93 -24.84 10.63
N GLY A 59 -18.93 -26.00 11.27
CA GLY A 59 -18.38 -26.18 12.60
C GLY A 59 -19.27 -25.57 13.70
N ARG A 60 -18.69 -25.47 14.91
CA ARG A 60 -19.31 -24.84 16.08
C ARG A 60 -18.31 -23.96 16.80
N ASP A 61 -18.78 -22.87 17.40
CA ASP A 61 -17.94 -22.04 18.26
C ASP A 61 -17.47 -22.88 19.46
N VAL A 62 -16.17 -22.77 19.79
CA VAL A 62 -15.54 -23.53 20.88
C VAL A 62 -16.10 -23.19 22.27
N THR A 63 -16.75 -22.04 22.42
CA THR A 63 -17.40 -21.57 23.66
C THR A 63 -18.89 -21.94 23.75
N GLY A 64 -19.39 -22.67 22.78
CA GLY A 64 -20.79 -23.10 22.66
C GLY A 64 -21.47 -22.59 21.40
N ALA A 65 -22.41 -23.38 20.88
CA ALA A 65 -23.12 -23.10 19.64
C ALA A 65 -23.76 -21.69 19.65
N LYS A 66 -23.52 -20.92 18.59
CA LYS A 66 -24.13 -19.58 18.37
C LYS A 66 -25.42 -19.68 17.55
N ASN A 67 -25.60 -20.77 16.83
CA ASN A 67 -26.81 -21.13 16.10
C ASN A 67 -27.30 -22.52 16.57
N PRO A 68 -27.80 -22.66 17.81
CA PRO A 68 -28.09 -23.97 18.43
C PRO A 68 -29.11 -24.77 17.66
N ASP A 69 -30.11 -24.12 17.04
CA ASP A 69 -31.18 -24.77 16.28
C ASP A 69 -30.77 -25.10 14.82
N GLY A 70 -29.65 -24.57 14.34
CA GLY A 70 -29.13 -24.80 13.00
C GLY A 70 -28.17 -25.99 12.93
N PRO A 71 -27.85 -26.44 11.71
CA PRO A 71 -26.94 -27.57 11.51
C PRO A 71 -25.47 -27.26 11.90
N ALA A 72 -25.08 -25.98 11.87
CA ALA A 72 -23.75 -25.48 12.20
C ALA A 72 -23.79 -23.99 12.54
N ASP A 73 -22.68 -23.42 12.99
CA ASP A 73 -22.53 -21.98 13.19
C ASP A 73 -21.99 -21.29 11.94
N PRO A 74 -22.24 -19.97 11.74
CA PRO A 74 -21.61 -19.19 10.67
C PRO A 74 -20.10 -19.12 10.83
N LEU A 75 -19.35 -19.06 9.73
CA LEU A 75 -17.88 -18.99 9.77
C LEU A 75 -17.35 -17.80 10.57
N ILE A 76 -18.08 -16.69 10.57
CA ILE A 76 -17.69 -15.45 11.27
C ILE A 76 -17.49 -15.63 12.79
N VAL A 77 -18.04 -16.69 13.39
CA VAL A 77 -17.86 -16.93 14.83
C VAL A 77 -16.46 -17.46 15.15
N HIS A 78 -15.77 -18.05 14.18
CA HIS A 78 -14.45 -18.65 14.40
C HIS A 78 -13.36 -17.59 14.55
N PRO A 79 -12.54 -17.65 15.61
CA PRO A 79 -11.55 -16.60 15.91
C PRO A 79 -10.55 -16.34 14.79
N ASP A 80 -10.08 -17.38 14.08
CA ASP A 80 -9.14 -17.22 12.97
C ASP A 80 -9.75 -16.54 11.75
N ILE A 81 -11.01 -16.84 11.43
CA ILE A 81 -11.76 -16.14 10.39
C ILE A 81 -11.91 -14.66 10.74
N ARG A 82 -12.27 -14.35 11.99
CA ARG A 82 -12.37 -12.97 12.47
C ARG A 82 -11.05 -12.23 12.40
N ARG A 83 -9.93 -12.87 12.81
CA ARG A 83 -8.58 -12.30 12.69
C ARG A 83 -8.26 -11.98 11.23
N ASN A 84 -8.46 -12.94 10.33
CA ASN A 84 -8.20 -12.79 8.90
C ASN A 84 -9.03 -11.63 8.30
N LEU A 85 -10.32 -11.56 8.59
CA LEU A 85 -11.17 -10.46 8.11
C LEU A 85 -10.79 -9.11 8.73
N MET A 86 -10.33 -9.08 9.99
CA MET A 86 -9.86 -7.86 10.63
C MET A 86 -8.55 -7.34 10.00
N ASP A 87 -7.63 -8.24 9.69
CA ASP A 87 -6.38 -7.90 8.99
C ASP A 87 -6.68 -7.28 7.61
N GLN A 88 -7.60 -7.89 6.85
CA GLN A 88 -8.04 -7.36 5.56
C GLN A 88 -8.70 -5.98 5.71
N LYS A 89 -9.62 -5.82 6.66
CA LYS A 89 -10.33 -4.56 6.92
C LYS A 89 -9.35 -3.45 7.28
N SER A 90 -8.45 -3.71 8.20
CA SER A 90 -7.47 -2.70 8.64
C SER A 90 -6.56 -2.25 7.49
N PHE A 91 -6.19 -3.18 6.60
CA PHE A 91 -5.42 -2.83 5.41
C PHE A 91 -6.22 -1.98 4.42
N VAL A 92 -7.39 -2.44 3.98
CA VAL A 92 -8.12 -1.77 2.89
C VAL A 92 -8.57 -0.36 3.27
N GLU A 93 -9.00 -0.14 4.52
CA GLU A 93 -9.41 1.18 5.01
C GLU A 93 -8.21 2.13 5.13
N GLY A 94 -7.10 1.67 5.74
CA GLY A 94 -5.87 2.44 5.82
C GLY A 94 -5.25 2.74 4.44
N ALA A 95 -5.27 1.77 3.52
CA ALA A 95 -4.77 1.93 2.16
C ALA A 95 -5.58 2.96 1.35
N ARG A 96 -6.89 2.97 1.52
CA ARG A 96 -7.77 3.98 0.92
C ARG A 96 -7.39 5.38 1.42
N ALA A 97 -7.28 5.56 2.73
CA ALA A 97 -6.88 6.83 3.32
C ALA A 97 -5.49 7.26 2.81
N PHE A 98 -4.54 6.34 2.74
CA PHE A 98 -3.19 6.61 2.25
C PHE A 98 -3.15 7.05 0.78
N THR A 99 -3.92 6.38 -0.08
CA THR A 99 -4.00 6.75 -1.50
C THR A 99 -4.68 8.09 -1.70
N LEU A 100 -5.78 8.36 -0.98
CA LEU A 100 -6.48 9.66 -1.04
C LEU A 100 -5.62 10.80 -0.47
N TRP A 101 -4.84 10.54 0.56
CA TRP A 101 -3.87 11.52 1.07
C TRP A 101 -2.80 11.85 0.03
N GLY A 102 -2.26 10.85 -0.67
CA GLY A 102 -1.34 11.07 -1.80
C GLY A 102 -1.97 11.86 -2.95
N ALA A 103 -3.20 11.53 -3.32
CA ALA A 103 -3.94 12.25 -4.35
C ALA A 103 -4.21 13.72 -3.97
N ASN A 104 -4.57 13.98 -2.70
CA ASN A 104 -4.74 15.33 -2.21
C ASN A 104 -3.45 16.17 -2.28
N MET A 105 -2.28 15.56 -2.03
CA MET A 105 -0.99 16.25 -2.18
C MET A 105 -0.69 16.62 -3.64
N ILE A 106 -1.11 15.80 -4.60
CA ILE A 106 -1.02 16.14 -6.02
C ILE A 106 -1.90 17.37 -6.31
N ASP A 107 -3.13 17.39 -5.83
CA ASP A 107 -4.03 18.52 -6.00
C ASP A 107 -3.47 19.82 -5.38
N GLN A 108 -2.87 19.73 -4.18
CA GLN A 108 -2.23 20.87 -3.53
C GLN A 108 -1.06 21.43 -4.36
N HIS A 109 -0.22 20.55 -4.92
CA HIS A 109 0.86 20.99 -5.80
C HIS A 109 0.32 21.62 -7.10
N VAL A 110 -0.59 20.93 -7.79
CA VAL A 110 -1.08 21.35 -9.12
C VAL A 110 -1.93 22.63 -9.05
N ARG A 111 -2.71 22.81 -7.97
CA ARG A 111 -3.67 23.92 -7.84
C ARG A 111 -3.15 25.10 -7.02
N SER A 112 -2.16 24.88 -6.16
CA SER A 112 -1.67 25.89 -5.20
C SER A 112 -0.15 26.03 -5.22
N ASP A 113 0.56 25.39 -6.16
CA ASP A 113 2.02 25.38 -6.27
C ASP A 113 2.72 24.97 -4.97
N ASP A 114 2.12 24.03 -4.19
CA ASP A 114 2.68 23.56 -2.93
C ASP A 114 3.85 22.59 -3.17
N GLU A 115 5.05 23.13 -3.12
CA GLU A 115 6.30 22.38 -3.29
C GLU A 115 6.58 21.38 -2.14
N ALA A 116 6.07 21.63 -0.92
CA ALA A 116 6.20 20.70 0.17
C ALA A 116 5.35 19.45 -0.07
N ALA A 117 4.10 19.63 -0.51
CA ALA A 117 3.22 18.55 -0.91
C ALA A 117 3.80 17.74 -2.09
N HIS A 118 4.38 18.43 -3.10
CA HIS A 118 5.09 17.79 -4.21
C HIS A 118 6.24 16.90 -3.73
N GLY A 119 7.05 17.41 -2.82
CA GLY A 119 8.17 16.66 -2.26
C GLY A 119 7.74 15.39 -1.54
N ILE A 120 6.70 15.48 -0.70
CA ILE A 120 6.17 14.34 0.03
C ILE A 120 5.53 13.32 -0.93
N VAL A 121 4.68 13.74 -1.88
CA VAL A 121 4.07 12.79 -2.82
C VAL A 121 5.11 12.11 -3.72
N SER A 122 6.16 12.82 -4.12
CA SER A 122 7.29 12.24 -4.85
C SER A 122 7.98 11.14 -4.05
N LEU A 123 8.15 11.33 -2.74
CA LEU A 123 8.75 10.35 -1.83
C LEU A 123 7.87 9.11 -1.64
N ILE A 124 6.56 9.30 -1.41
CA ILE A 124 5.64 8.20 -1.07
C ILE A 124 5.09 7.46 -2.29
N THR A 125 5.20 7.99 -3.50
CA THR A 125 4.69 7.33 -4.73
C THR A 125 5.20 5.89 -4.90
N PRO A 126 6.51 5.57 -4.79
CA PRO A 126 6.98 4.21 -4.86
C PRO A 126 6.45 3.33 -3.71
N VAL A 127 6.19 3.90 -2.53
CA VAL A 127 5.59 3.19 -1.39
C VAL A 127 4.13 2.87 -1.67
N ILE A 128 3.34 3.85 -2.16
CA ILE A 128 1.93 3.62 -2.56
C ILE A 128 1.87 2.49 -3.58
N LYS A 129 2.68 2.56 -4.65
CA LYS A 129 2.66 1.54 -5.69
C LYS A 129 3.15 0.19 -5.18
N GLY A 130 4.33 0.12 -4.57
CA GLY A 130 4.97 -1.14 -4.19
C GLY A 130 4.26 -1.83 -3.03
N PHE A 131 4.10 -1.14 -1.92
CA PHE A 131 3.51 -1.71 -0.71
C PHE A 131 2.03 -2.05 -0.86
N LEU A 132 1.21 -1.14 -1.44
CA LEU A 132 -0.22 -1.40 -1.54
C LEU A 132 -0.55 -2.52 -2.54
N THR A 133 0.25 -2.71 -3.58
CA THR A 133 0.04 -3.81 -4.52
C THR A 133 0.50 -5.15 -3.98
N ASP A 134 1.58 -5.19 -3.19
CA ASP A 134 2.02 -6.42 -2.51
C ASP A 134 0.96 -6.87 -1.50
N LYS A 135 0.54 -5.96 -0.63
CA LYS A 135 -0.50 -6.22 0.35
C LYS A 135 -1.86 -6.47 -0.30
N GLY A 136 -2.15 -5.80 -1.42
CA GLY A 136 -3.35 -6.02 -2.20
C GLY A 136 -3.47 -7.47 -2.70
N PHE A 137 -2.40 -8.03 -3.23
CA PHE A 137 -2.34 -9.44 -3.62
C PHE A 137 -2.44 -10.38 -2.41
N GLU A 138 -1.70 -10.11 -1.34
CA GLU A 138 -1.74 -10.88 -0.10
C GLU A 138 -3.18 -10.98 0.44
N TYR A 139 -3.89 -9.86 0.53
CA TYR A 139 -5.24 -9.84 1.08
C TYR A 139 -6.32 -10.30 0.11
N ALA A 140 -6.14 -10.19 -1.19
CA ALA A 140 -7.01 -10.85 -2.16
C ALA A 140 -6.94 -12.38 -2.02
N THR A 141 -5.74 -12.94 -1.78
CA THR A 141 -5.58 -14.38 -1.52
C THR A 141 -6.07 -14.78 -0.12
N ALA A 142 -5.91 -13.92 0.89
CA ALA A 142 -6.47 -14.14 2.22
C ALA A 142 -8.01 -14.16 2.22
N ALA A 143 -8.65 -13.31 1.40
CA ALA A 143 -10.10 -13.35 1.19
C ALA A 143 -10.54 -14.65 0.49
N GLN A 144 -9.79 -15.10 -0.51
CA GLN A 144 -10.01 -16.41 -1.15
C GLN A 144 -9.93 -17.56 -0.15
N GLN A 145 -9.01 -17.48 0.82
CA GLN A 145 -8.85 -18.50 1.89
C GLN A 145 -10.11 -18.62 2.76
N VAL A 146 -10.84 -17.53 3.03
CA VAL A 146 -12.09 -17.54 3.81
C VAL A 146 -13.15 -18.43 3.16
N TYR A 147 -13.15 -18.53 1.83
CA TYR A 147 -14.07 -19.39 1.09
C TYR A 147 -13.69 -20.89 1.15
N GLY A 148 -12.50 -21.23 1.67
CA GLY A 148 -12.02 -22.61 1.65
C GLY A 148 -11.95 -23.18 0.23
N GLY A 149 -12.42 -24.41 0.01
CA GLY A 149 -12.44 -25.04 -1.32
C GLY A 149 -13.24 -24.26 -2.36
N HIS A 150 -14.32 -23.58 -1.97
CA HIS A 150 -15.10 -22.73 -2.86
C HIS A 150 -14.25 -21.56 -3.42
N GLY A 151 -13.33 -21.00 -2.65
CA GLY A 151 -12.48 -19.91 -3.12
C GLY A 151 -11.53 -20.30 -4.25
N TYR A 152 -11.23 -21.60 -4.40
CA TYR A 152 -10.39 -22.13 -5.46
C TYR A 152 -11.15 -22.36 -6.77
N ILE A 153 -12.46 -22.62 -6.69
CA ILE A 153 -13.32 -22.95 -7.85
C ILE A 153 -13.68 -21.66 -8.59
N GLU A 154 -13.56 -21.69 -9.92
CA GLU A 154 -13.78 -20.54 -10.82
C GLU A 154 -15.17 -19.92 -10.66
N GLU A 155 -16.20 -20.74 -10.45
CA GLU A 155 -17.61 -20.33 -10.34
C GLU A 155 -17.88 -19.36 -9.18
N TRP A 156 -17.03 -19.37 -8.16
CA TRP A 156 -17.16 -18.45 -7.01
C TRP A 156 -16.46 -17.09 -7.23
N GLY A 157 -15.71 -16.94 -8.30
CA GLY A 157 -15.09 -15.68 -8.73
C GLY A 157 -13.90 -15.18 -7.90
N MET A 158 -13.62 -15.79 -6.73
CA MET A 158 -12.56 -15.31 -5.83
C MET A 158 -11.15 -15.46 -6.43
N SER A 159 -10.93 -16.47 -7.28
CA SER A 159 -9.67 -16.67 -7.98
C SER A 159 -9.34 -15.53 -8.96
N GLN A 160 -10.37 -14.85 -9.50
CA GLN A 160 -10.20 -13.71 -10.40
C GLN A 160 -9.56 -12.51 -9.67
N PHE A 161 -9.98 -12.21 -8.44
CA PHE A 161 -9.38 -11.12 -7.66
C PHE A 161 -7.89 -11.34 -7.41
N ALA A 162 -7.48 -12.59 -7.10
CA ALA A 162 -6.07 -12.93 -6.93
C ALA A 162 -5.27 -12.75 -8.22
N ARG A 163 -5.81 -13.19 -9.38
CA ARG A 163 -5.16 -13.01 -10.70
C ARG A 163 -5.05 -11.53 -11.09
N ASP A 164 -6.11 -10.76 -10.89
CA ASP A 164 -6.12 -9.34 -11.24
C ASP A 164 -5.24 -8.50 -10.31
N ALA A 165 -5.12 -8.89 -9.03
CA ALA A 165 -4.18 -8.26 -8.12
C ALA A 165 -2.71 -8.55 -8.48
N ARG A 166 -2.39 -9.73 -9.02
CA ARG A 166 -1.00 -10.15 -9.29
C ARG A 166 -0.27 -9.27 -10.28
N ILE A 167 -0.93 -8.80 -11.34
CA ILE A 167 -0.28 -7.96 -12.35
C ILE A 167 0.19 -6.62 -11.78
N THR A 168 -0.49 -6.10 -10.77
CA THR A 168 -0.18 -4.80 -10.16
C THR A 168 1.21 -4.76 -9.52
N GLN A 169 1.75 -5.91 -9.10
CA GLN A 169 3.10 -6.03 -8.53
C GLN A 169 4.19 -5.98 -9.61
N ILE A 170 3.83 -6.20 -10.89
CA ILE A 170 4.78 -6.46 -11.97
C ILE A 170 4.92 -5.25 -12.88
N TYR A 171 3.80 -4.68 -13.36
CA TYR A 171 3.81 -3.60 -14.34
C TYR A 171 3.95 -2.21 -13.71
N GLU A 172 4.15 -1.18 -14.51
CA GLU A 172 4.42 0.21 -14.09
C GLU A 172 5.65 0.36 -13.18
N GLY A 173 6.63 -0.52 -13.41
CA GLY A 173 7.81 -0.73 -12.58
C GLY A 173 7.52 -1.76 -11.48
N ALA A 174 8.15 -2.94 -11.60
CA ALA A 174 8.03 -4.01 -10.61
C ALA A 174 8.32 -3.49 -9.19
N ASN A 175 7.72 -4.12 -8.17
CA ASN A 175 7.81 -3.61 -6.80
C ASN A 175 9.24 -3.52 -6.26
N GLY A 176 10.14 -4.43 -6.67
CA GLY A 176 11.57 -4.29 -6.41
C GLY A 176 12.18 -3.03 -7.01
N VAL A 177 11.73 -2.62 -8.22
CA VAL A 177 12.17 -1.35 -8.84
C VAL A 177 11.64 -0.13 -8.07
N GLN A 178 10.44 -0.20 -7.50
CA GLN A 178 9.92 0.86 -6.61
C GLN A 178 10.77 0.98 -5.34
N ALA A 179 11.13 -0.14 -4.74
CA ALA A 179 12.01 -0.17 -3.57
C ALA A 179 13.41 0.42 -3.88
N LEU A 180 13.97 0.08 -5.04
CA LEU A 180 15.25 0.66 -5.52
C LEU A 180 15.13 2.16 -5.79
N ASP A 181 14.02 2.61 -6.36
CA ASP A 181 13.74 4.04 -6.59
C ASP A 181 13.66 4.81 -5.27
N LEU A 182 12.96 4.25 -4.28
CA LEU A 182 12.84 4.83 -2.94
C LEU A 182 14.22 5.03 -2.30
N VAL A 183 15.01 3.95 -2.18
CA VAL A 183 16.28 3.99 -1.46
C VAL A 183 17.38 4.66 -2.28
N GLY A 184 17.48 4.40 -3.59
CA GLY A 184 18.56 4.88 -4.44
C GLY A 184 18.40 6.32 -4.91
N ARG A 185 17.18 6.86 -4.94
CA ARG A 185 16.92 8.22 -5.43
C ARG A 185 16.14 9.08 -4.45
N LYS A 186 14.98 8.61 -3.98
CA LYS A 186 14.03 9.43 -3.23
C LYS A 186 14.53 9.84 -1.86
N LEU A 187 15.21 8.94 -1.14
CA LEU A 187 15.76 9.27 0.18
C LEU A 187 16.80 10.39 0.14
N ALA A 188 17.64 10.42 -0.88
CA ALA A 188 18.71 11.42 -1.01
C ALA A 188 18.32 12.64 -1.84
N GLN A 189 17.13 12.64 -2.44
CA GLN A 189 16.67 13.73 -3.29
C GLN A 189 16.66 15.06 -2.54
N ASP A 190 17.17 16.11 -3.18
CA ASP A 190 17.31 17.46 -2.60
C ASP A 190 17.98 17.47 -1.21
N GLY A 191 19.04 16.65 -1.07
CA GLY A 191 19.78 16.52 0.19
C GLY A 191 19.00 15.84 1.32
N GLY A 192 17.96 15.07 0.99
CA GLY A 192 17.10 14.41 1.98
C GLY A 192 15.97 15.30 2.52
N LYS A 193 15.74 16.46 1.90
CA LYS A 193 14.71 17.41 2.35
C LYS A 193 13.32 16.77 2.48
N HIS A 194 12.92 15.96 1.52
CA HIS A 194 11.58 15.39 1.48
C HIS A 194 11.36 14.30 2.53
N VAL A 195 12.35 13.45 2.78
CA VAL A 195 12.26 12.45 3.84
C VAL A 195 12.27 13.09 5.23
N MET A 196 13.04 14.15 5.42
CA MET A 196 13.01 14.93 6.67
C MET A 196 11.66 15.60 6.88
N ALA A 197 11.10 16.21 5.84
CA ALA A 197 9.75 16.81 5.90
C ALA A 197 8.67 15.78 6.27
N PHE A 198 8.77 14.54 5.77
CA PHE A 198 7.87 13.46 6.16
C PHE A 198 8.00 13.13 7.67
N PHE A 199 9.20 12.98 8.19
CA PHE A 199 9.41 12.73 9.62
C PHE A 199 8.95 13.88 10.50
N ASP A 200 9.17 15.12 10.08
CA ASP A 200 8.69 16.30 10.78
C ASP A 200 7.15 16.36 10.79
N LEU A 201 6.49 16.00 9.69
CA LEU A 201 5.04 15.88 9.61
C LEU A 201 4.51 14.86 10.62
N VAL A 202 5.09 13.64 10.66
CA VAL A 202 4.68 12.61 11.64
C VAL A 202 4.90 13.07 13.07
N LYS A 203 6.05 13.67 13.35
CA LYS A 203 6.40 14.18 14.69
C LYS A 203 5.46 15.30 15.14
N SER A 204 5.16 16.25 14.27
CA SER A 204 4.23 17.35 14.55
C SER A 204 2.83 16.82 14.81
N PHE A 205 2.35 15.89 13.97
CA PHE A 205 1.06 15.23 14.16
C PHE A 205 0.96 14.56 15.54
N ILE A 206 1.96 13.77 15.92
CA ILE A 206 1.99 13.11 17.24
C ILE A 206 1.94 14.15 18.36
N LYS A 207 2.73 15.22 18.28
CA LYS A 207 2.80 16.26 19.29
C LYS A 207 1.47 17.03 19.45
N GLU A 208 0.80 17.31 18.35
CA GLU A 208 -0.44 18.10 18.31
C GLU A 208 -1.66 17.31 18.79
N ASN A 209 -1.62 15.96 18.70
CA ASN A 209 -2.76 15.11 19.01
C ASN A 209 -2.56 14.26 20.28
N SER A 210 -1.44 14.41 20.99
CA SER A 210 -1.19 13.68 22.26
C SER A 210 -1.94 14.33 23.43
N GLY A 211 -2.34 13.50 24.41
CA GLY A 211 -2.98 13.92 25.65
C GLY A 211 -4.21 13.11 26.06
N ASP A 212 -4.69 12.22 25.20
CA ASP A 212 -5.68 11.20 25.54
C ASP A 212 -4.96 9.86 25.71
N GLU A 213 -5.02 9.28 26.92
CA GLU A 213 -4.23 8.07 27.28
C GLU A 213 -4.57 6.87 26.41
N ASP A 214 -5.85 6.64 26.12
CA ASP A 214 -6.28 5.49 25.33
C ASP A 214 -5.88 5.64 23.85
N TYR A 215 -6.03 6.83 23.30
CA TYR A 215 -5.62 7.16 21.94
C TYR A 215 -4.10 7.13 21.78
N ASP A 216 -3.36 7.75 22.71
CA ASP A 216 -1.90 7.74 22.71
C ASP A 216 -1.35 6.32 22.71
N LYS A 217 -1.84 5.47 23.59
CA LYS A 217 -1.44 4.07 23.71
C LYS A 217 -1.82 3.23 22.48
N ALA A 218 -3.01 3.45 21.93
CA ALA A 218 -3.49 2.67 20.78
C ALA A 218 -2.83 3.06 19.46
N PHE A 219 -2.54 4.36 19.23
CA PHE A 219 -2.11 4.87 17.93
C PHE A 219 -0.79 5.63 17.97
N LEU A 220 -0.62 6.60 18.88
CA LEU A 220 0.53 7.51 18.80
C LEU A 220 1.83 6.89 19.29
N GLU A 221 1.83 6.09 20.34
CA GLU A 221 3.03 5.39 20.83
C GLU A 221 3.56 4.38 19.80
N PRO A 222 2.72 3.49 19.22
CA PRO A 222 3.17 2.59 18.16
C PRO A 222 3.66 3.34 16.92
N LEU A 223 2.96 4.41 16.49
CA LEU A 223 3.38 5.23 15.36
C LEU A 223 4.74 5.90 15.61
N LYS A 224 4.96 6.42 16.82
CA LYS A 224 6.22 7.03 17.23
C LYS A 224 7.37 6.03 17.21
N ALA A 225 7.14 4.83 17.73
CA ALA A 225 8.14 3.75 17.74
C ALA A 225 8.50 3.33 16.29
N ALA A 226 7.50 3.02 15.47
CA ALA A 226 7.69 2.62 14.08
C ALA A 226 8.37 3.72 13.23
N SER A 227 7.99 4.99 13.43
CA SER A 227 8.62 6.13 12.75
C SER A 227 10.10 6.30 13.14
N LYS A 228 10.45 6.06 14.41
CA LYS A 228 11.83 6.08 14.89
C LYS A 228 12.67 4.97 14.23
N ASP A 229 12.13 3.77 14.12
CA ASP A 229 12.82 2.64 13.48
C ASP A 229 13.00 2.89 11.98
N LEU A 230 11.97 3.41 11.30
CA LEU A 230 12.04 3.81 9.90
C LEU A 230 13.11 4.89 9.68
N GLN A 231 13.19 5.89 10.57
CA GLN A 231 14.20 6.94 10.50
C GLN A 231 15.61 6.36 10.68
N ALA A 232 15.80 5.45 11.63
CA ALA A 232 17.09 4.80 11.85
C ALA A 232 17.54 3.98 10.63
N ALA A 233 16.63 3.21 10.01
CA ALA A 233 16.88 2.48 8.79
C ALA A 233 17.20 3.43 7.60
N GLY A 234 16.44 4.51 7.43
CA GLY A 234 16.69 5.52 6.41
C GLY A 234 18.09 6.17 6.55
N MET A 235 18.48 6.51 7.78
CA MET A 235 19.81 7.04 8.07
C MET A 235 20.92 6.04 7.74
N TYR A 236 20.70 4.75 8.02
CA TYR A 236 21.66 3.70 7.63
C TYR A 236 21.86 3.67 6.12
N PHE A 237 20.82 3.73 5.31
CA PHE A 237 20.92 3.76 3.85
C PHE A 237 21.67 5.02 3.36
N MET A 238 21.32 6.18 3.89
CA MET A 238 21.99 7.45 3.51
C MET A 238 23.48 7.45 3.84
N GLN A 239 23.90 6.86 4.95
CA GLN A 239 25.30 6.83 5.39
C GLN A 239 26.12 5.71 4.75
N ASN A 240 25.50 4.59 4.37
CA ASN A 240 26.20 3.38 3.96
C ASN A 240 25.92 2.98 2.51
N GLY A 241 24.88 3.50 1.87
CA GLY A 241 24.48 3.13 0.52
C GLY A 241 25.57 3.32 -0.53
N MET A 242 26.36 4.39 -0.40
CA MET A 242 27.51 4.64 -1.29
C MET A 242 28.72 3.74 -1.00
N LYS A 243 28.88 3.28 0.25
CA LYS A 243 30.00 2.40 0.65
C LYS A 243 29.78 0.96 0.22
N ASN A 244 28.55 0.48 0.32
CA ASN A 244 28.16 -0.87 -0.09
C ASN A 244 26.76 -0.85 -0.74
N PRO A 245 26.68 -0.53 -2.03
CA PRO A 245 25.40 -0.47 -2.76
C PRO A 245 24.62 -1.78 -2.73
N ASN A 246 25.27 -2.93 -2.76
CA ASN A 246 24.62 -4.23 -2.75
C ASN A 246 23.84 -4.47 -1.44
N ASN A 247 24.41 -4.09 -0.30
CA ASN A 247 23.72 -4.21 0.99
C ASN A 247 22.51 -3.25 1.07
N ALA A 248 22.66 -2.02 0.59
CA ALA A 248 21.56 -1.07 0.53
C ALA A 248 20.44 -1.56 -0.38
N LEU A 249 20.79 -2.05 -1.56
CA LEU A 249 19.80 -2.57 -2.52
C LEU A 249 19.10 -3.84 -2.01
N ALA A 250 19.80 -4.72 -1.30
CA ALA A 250 19.24 -5.92 -0.71
C ALA A 250 18.17 -5.61 0.36
N GLY A 251 18.37 -4.56 1.17
CA GLY A 251 17.42 -4.14 2.20
C GLY A 251 16.31 -3.20 1.72
N SER A 252 16.33 -2.75 0.47
CA SER A 252 15.42 -1.72 -0.04
C SER A 252 13.95 -2.14 -0.01
N TYR A 253 13.67 -3.41 -0.28
CA TYR A 253 12.30 -3.95 -0.30
C TYR A 253 11.67 -3.94 1.08
N ASP A 254 12.38 -4.44 2.09
CA ASP A 254 11.91 -4.43 3.47
C ASP A 254 11.73 -2.99 3.99
N PHE A 255 12.63 -2.08 3.62
CA PHE A 255 12.50 -0.66 3.95
C PHE A 255 11.24 -0.03 3.35
N MET A 256 10.91 -0.34 2.10
CA MET A 256 9.67 0.12 1.47
C MET A 256 8.44 -0.38 2.23
N HIS A 257 8.45 -1.64 2.70
CA HIS A 257 7.37 -2.21 3.51
C HIS A 257 7.29 -1.55 4.90
N MET A 258 8.41 -1.30 5.57
CA MET A 258 8.43 -0.51 6.81
C MET A 258 7.81 0.87 6.62
N PHE A 259 8.18 1.55 5.54
CA PHE A 259 7.62 2.86 5.20
C PHE A 259 6.10 2.78 4.99
N GLY A 260 5.62 1.78 4.26
CA GLY A 260 4.21 1.52 4.04
C GLY A 260 3.43 1.35 5.35
N HIS A 261 3.96 0.57 6.29
CA HIS A 261 3.34 0.38 7.61
C HIS A 261 3.29 1.66 8.43
N VAL A 262 4.34 2.49 8.41
CA VAL A 262 4.32 3.81 9.07
C VAL A 262 3.25 4.73 8.45
N CYS A 263 3.13 4.72 7.12
CA CYS A 263 2.08 5.48 6.44
C CYS A 263 0.68 5.00 6.82
N LEU A 264 0.42 3.68 6.87
CA LEU A 264 -0.86 3.15 7.33
C LEU A 264 -1.13 3.53 8.80
N GLY A 265 -0.15 3.41 9.68
CA GLY A 265 -0.26 3.82 11.08
C GLY A 265 -0.61 5.31 11.22
N LEU A 266 0.01 6.17 10.41
CA LEU A 266 -0.32 7.60 10.36
C LEU A 266 -1.77 7.84 9.88
N MET A 267 -2.22 7.09 8.85
CA MET A 267 -3.60 7.22 8.37
C MET A 267 -4.60 6.78 9.42
N TRP A 268 -4.40 5.64 10.08
CA TRP A 268 -5.26 5.19 11.16
C TRP A 268 -5.30 6.15 12.34
N ALA A 269 -4.17 6.74 12.69
CA ALA A 269 -4.13 7.77 13.73
C ALA A 269 -4.86 9.07 13.32
N LYS A 270 -4.97 9.38 12.02
CA LYS A 270 -5.69 10.55 11.52
C LYS A 270 -7.21 10.33 11.37
N MET A 271 -7.67 9.10 11.21
CA MET A 271 -9.09 8.72 11.13
C MET A 271 -9.74 8.60 12.50
#